data_a3d4d3e8b4fbe0206865b97d90fe100a
#
_entry.id   a3d4d3e8b4fbe0206865b97d90fe100a
#
_cell.length_a   1.000
_cell.length_b   1.000
_cell.length_c   1.000
_cell.angle_alpha   90.00
_cell.angle_beta   90.00
_cell.angle_gamma   90.00
#
_symmetry.space_group_name_H-M   'P 1'
#
loop_
_entity.id
_entity.type
_entity.pdbx_description
1 polymer ?
#
loop_
_entity_poly.entity_id
_entity_poly.type
_entity_poly.pdbx_seq_one_letter_code
_entity_poly.pdbx_strand_id
1 'polypeptide(L)'
;LVGNTTSTDPNAQGNGIDDTNKDLSFFADALQLLTPGQRAWLEQPEINPTEYLRQVREQGKASSVRGEAVVRVNFDADGNVIVGVNTPRIVESGVPPDVRDEALRIIKTSGSIVNKKGQVVALAIPVVLGQ
;
A
#
# COMPACT_ATOMS: atom_id res chain seq x y z
N LEU A 1 -0.51 20.34 4.59
CA LEU A 1 -0.51 18.95 4.84
C LEU A 1 0.83 18.51 5.37
N VAL A 2 0.82 17.64 6.21
CA VAL A 2 1.99 17.30 6.96
C VAL A 2 2.63 16.01 6.51
N GLY A 3 3.89 15.90 6.66
CA GLY A 3 4.61 14.69 6.33
C GLY A 3 4.51 13.65 7.42
N ASN A 4 3.32 13.30 7.82
CA ASN A 4 3.14 12.19 8.75
C ASN A 4 2.27 11.14 8.08
N THR A 5 2.04 10.04 8.74
CA THR A 5 1.36 8.92 8.13
C THR A 5 -0.15 9.07 8.05
N THR A 6 -0.71 10.20 8.49
CA THR A 6 -2.15 10.41 8.45
C THR A 6 -2.46 11.78 7.88
N SER A 7 -3.63 11.88 7.28
CA SER A 7 -4.14 13.14 6.78
C SER A 7 -5.61 13.25 7.13
N THR A 8 -6.02 14.44 7.56
CA THR A 8 -7.43 14.72 7.82
C THR A 8 -8.06 15.57 6.72
N ASP A 9 -7.32 15.89 5.67
CA ASP A 9 -7.85 16.66 4.56
C ASP A 9 -8.92 15.86 3.84
N PRO A 10 -10.19 16.32 3.81
CA PRO A 10 -11.25 15.57 3.14
C PRO A 10 -10.99 15.34 1.66
N ASN A 11 -10.26 16.23 1.02
CA ASN A 11 -9.94 16.09 -0.38
C ASN A 11 -8.92 15.00 -0.66
N ALA A 12 -8.19 14.59 0.36
CA ALA A 12 -7.16 13.57 0.19
C ALA A 12 -7.75 12.16 0.15
N GLN A 13 -9.01 11.97 0.51
CA GLN A 13 -9.56 10.64 0.70
C GLN A 13 -10.16 10.00 -0.54
N GLY A 14 -10.11 10.63 -1.65
CA GLY A 14 -10.69 10.03 -2.84
C GLY A 14 -10.56 10.88 -4.07
N ASN A 15 -9.88 12.00 -3.96
CA ASN A 15 -9.79 12.96 -5.04
C ASN A 15 -8.46 12.92 -5.76
N GLY A 16 -7.61 11.96 -5.43
CA GLY A 16 -6.33 11.82 -6.11
C GLY A 16 -6.45 10.93 -7.33
N ILE A 17 -5.31 10.67 -7.94
CA ILE A 17 -5.22 9.73 -9.05
C ILE A 17 -5.55 8.34 -8.52
N ASP A 18 -6.48 7.68 -9.20
CA ASP A 18 -6.84 6.31 -8.86
C ASP A 18 -5.98 5.36 -9.67
N ASP A 19 -4.95 4.84 -9.05
CA ASP A 19 -4.04 3.87 -9.66
C ASP A 19 -4.39 2.44 -9.28
N THR A 20 -5.58 2.19 -8.75
CA THR A 20 -5.98 0.83 -8.36
C THR A 20 -6.09 -0.12 -9.53
N ASN A 21 -6.11 0.38 -10.75
CA ASN A 21 -6.03 -0.48 -11.93
C ASN A 21 -4.67 -1.16 -12.06
N LYS A 22 -3.64 -0.63 -11.41
CA LYS A 22 -2.33 -1.25 -11.41
C LYS A 22 -2.34 -2.35 -10.36
N ASP A 23 -2.20 -3.57 -10.82
CA ASP A 23 -2.13 -4.72 -9.92
C ASP A 23 -0.71 -4.84 -9.41
N LEU A 24 -0.54 -4.58 -8.11
CA LEU A 24 0.76 -4.67 -7.47
C LEU A 24 1.06 -6.07 -6.92
N SER A 25 0.17 -7.03 -7.15
CA SER A 25 0.36 -8.36 -6.58
C SER A 25 1.65 -9.01 -7.03
N PHE A 26 2.05 -8.78 -8.27
CA PHE A 26 3.31 -9.36 -8.76
C PHE A 26 4.52 -8.78 -8.04
N PHE A 27 4.43 -7.58 -7.49
CA PHE A 27 5.54 -7.00 -6.72
C PHE A 27 5.74 -7.74 -5.41
N ALA A 28 4.64 -8.09 -4.74
CA ALA A 28 4.74 -8.83 -3.50
C ALA A 28 5.46 -10.17 -3.69
N ASP A 29 5.22 -10.81 -4.83
CA ASP A 29 5.83 -12.10 -5.12
C ASP A 29 7.21 -11.97 -5.76
N ALA A 30 7.42 -10.92 -6.54
CA ALA A 30 8.58 -10.80 -7.41
C ALA A 30 9.65 -9.82 -6.93
N LEU A 31 9.47 -9.22 -5.75
CA LEU A 31 10.42 -8.21 -5.26
C LEU A 31 11.86 -8.72 -5.20
N GLN A 32 12.03 -10.02 -5.00
CA GLN A 32 13.36 -10.63 -4.95
C GLN A 32 13.86 -11.11 -6.31
N LEU A 33 12.97 -11.22 -7.29
CA LEU A 33 13.27 -11.83 -8.57
C LEU A 33 12.94 -10.91 -9.74
N LEU A 34 13.04 -9.61 -9.51
CA LEU A 34 12.66 -8.64 -10.51
C LEU A 34 13.55 -8.71 -11.75
N THR A 35 12.93 -8.77 -12.91
CA THR A 35 13.63 -8.55 -14.17
C THR A 35 13.98 -7.07 -14.28
N PRO A 36 14.93 -6.72 -15.15
CA PRO A 36 15.25 -5.31 -15.37
C PRO A 36 14.04 -4.48 -15.79
N GLY A 37 13.14 -5.01 -16.58
CA GLY A 37 11.94 -4.31 -16.99
C GLY A 37 10.99 -4.04 -15.83
N GLN A 38 10.80 -5.05 -14.98
CA GLN A 38 9.97 -4.88 -13.79
C GLN A 38 10.57 -3.89 -12.82
N ARG A 39 11.89 -3.94 -12.65
CA ARG A 39 12.59 -3.00 -11.79
C ARG A 39 12.44 -1.57 -12.30
N ALA A 40 12.58 -1.37 -13.60
CA ALA A 40 12.44 -0.04 -14.19
C ALA A 40 11.02 0.51 -13.97
N TRP A 41 10.02 -0.36 -14.04
CA TRP A 41 8.63 0.04 -13.79
C TRP A 41 8.41 0.45 -12.33
N LEU A 42 9.00 -0.31 -11.39
CA LEU A 42 8.90 -0.01 -9.97
C LEU A 42 9.61 1.28 -9.61
N GLU A 43 10.66 1.59 -10.33
CA GLU A 43 11.49 2.77 -10.06
C GLU A 43 11.04 3.98 -10.87
N GLN A 44 9.77 4.06 -11.21
CA GLN A 44 9.23 5.23 -11.88
C GLN A 44 9.55 6.48 -11.07
N PRO A 45 9.93 7.57 -11.76
CA PRO A 45 10.41 8.76 -11.06
C PRO A 45 9.35 9.44 -10.20
N GLU A 46 8.09 9.26 -10.51
CA GLU A 46 7.03 9.96 -9.79
C GLU A 46 6.46 9.19 -8.62
N ILE A 47 6.29 7.88 -8.78
CA ILE A 47 5.74 7.02 -7.75
C ILE A 47 6.65 5.81 -7.60
N ASN A 48 7.17 5.61 -6.41
CA ASN A 48 7.99 4.44 -6.14
C ASN A 48 7.55 3.80 -4.83
N PRO A 49 6.82 2.69 -4.89
CA PRO A 49 6.36 2.01 -3.68
C PRO A 49 7.31 0.91 -3.20
N THR A 50 8.49 0.77 -3.79
CA THR A 50 9.35 -0.38 -3.57
C THR A 50 9.66 -0.62 -2.10
N GLU A 51 10.12 0.40 -1.40
CA GLU A 51 10.50 0.24 0.00
C GLU A 51 9.28 -0.03 0.89
N TYR A 52 8.18 0.63 0.58
CA TYR A 52 6.92 0.40 1.31
C TYR A 52 6.46 -1.05 1.14
N LEU A 53 6.49 -1.56 -0.08
CA LEU A 53 6.07 -2.93 -0.35
C LEU A 53 6.99 -3.94 0.31
N ARG A 54 8.29 -3.63 0.40
CA ARG A 54 9.23 -4.48 1.12
C ARG A 54 8.85 -4.57 2.59
N GLN A 55 8.51 -3.46 3.21
CA GLN A 55 8.10 -3.44 4.62
C GLN A 55 6.80 -4.20 4.84
N VAL A 56 5.84 -4.02 3.94
CA VAL A 56 4.58 -4.77 3.99
C VAL A 56 4.88 -6.27 3.95
N ARG A 57 5.75 -6.68 3.06
CA ARG A 57 6.11 -8.08 2.92
C ARG A 57 6.81 -8.63 4.17
N GLU A 58 7.78 -7.88 4.71
CA GLU A 58 8.50 -8.33 5.89
C GLU A 58 7.59 -8.45 7.10
N GLN A 59 6.70 -7.49 7.30
CA GLN A 59 5.74 -7.58 8.39
C GLN A 59 4.76 -8.73 8.18
N GLY A 60 4.36 -8.97 6.94
CA GLY A 60 3.48 -10.09 6.62
C GLY A 60 4.12 -11.43 6.97
N LYS A 61 5.41 -11.59 6.64
CA LYS A 61 6.13 -12.82 6.97
C LYS A 61 6.22 -13.03 8.48
N ALA A 62 6.37 -11.96 9.24
CA ALA A 62 6.52 -12.04 10.68
C ALA A 62 5.18 -12.22 11.41
N SER A 63 4.06 -12.13 10.70
CA SER A 63 2.75 -12.19 11.32
C SER A 63 2.42 -13.59 11.79
N SER A 64 1.77 -13.68 12.94
CA SER A 64 1.21 -14.94 13.44
C SER A 64 -0.12 -15.27 12.80
N VAL A 65 -0.75 -14.31 12.15
CA VAL A 65 -1.99 -14.51 11.41
C VAL A 65 -1.65 -15.01 10.02
N ARG A 66 -2.46 -15.90 9.47
CA ARG A 66 -2.26 -16.44 8.12
C ARG A 66 -3.41 -16.06 7.22
N GLY A 67 -3.08 -15.67 6.00
CA GLY A 67 -4.07 -15.31 5.01
C GLY A 67 -3.55 -14.23 4.08
N GLU A 68 -4.43 -13.68 3.27
CA GLU A 68 -4.06 -12.60 2.37
C GLU A 68 -5.25 -11.69 2.13
N ALA A 69 -4.95 -10.44 1.81
CA ALA A 69 -5.98 -9.47 1.48
C ALA A 69 -5.37 -8.38 0.60
N VAL A 70 -6.19 -7.80 -0.25
CA VAL A 70 -5.80 -6.64 -1.04
C VAL A 70 -6.39 -5.41 -0.36
N VAL A 71 -5.55 -4.43 -0.08
CA VAL A 71 -5.94 -3.22 0.64
C VAL A 71 -5.80 -2.03 -0.30
N ARG A 72 -6.89 -1.30 -0.46
CA ARG A 72 -6.83 -0.03 -1.17
C ARG A 72 -6.38 1.05 -0.21
N VAL A 73 -5.32 1.77 -0.58
CA VAL A 73 -4.68 2.76 0.26
C VAL A 73 -4.51 4.05 -0.51
N ASN A 74 -4.92 5.15 0.08
CA ASN A 74 -4.61 6.47 -0.44
C ASN A 74 -3.34 6.97 0.24
N PHE A 75 -2.43 7.52 -0.57
CA PHE A 75 -1.22 8.15 -0.08
C PHE A 75 -1.28 9.63 -0.41
N ASP A 76 -0.89 10.46 0.54
CA ASP A 76 -0.92 11.91 0.32
C ASP A 76 0.25 12.35 -0.58
N ALA A 77 0.32 13.64 -0.84
CA ALA A 77 1.34 14.19 -1.74
C ALA A 77 2.76 13.94 -1.25
N ASP A 78 2.94 13.68 0.04
CA ASP A 78 4.24 13.37 0.63
C ASP A 78 4.51 11.87 0.67
N GLY A 79 3.58 11.06 0.22
CA GLY A 79 3.74 9.62 0.19
C GLY A 79 3.31 8.91 1.46
N ASN A 80 2.69 9.60 2.39
CA ASN A 80 2.23 9.02 3.65
C ASN A 80 0.84 8.43 3.50
N VAL A 81 0.58 7.34 4.22
CA VAL A 81 -0.73 6.71 4.24
C VAL A 81 -1.76 7.68 4.82
N ILE A 82 -2.87 7.84 4.12
CA ILE A 82 -4.00 8.61 4.61
C ILE A 82 -4.91 7.67 5.39
N VAL A 83 -5.21 8.02 6.63
CA VAL A 83 -6.13 7.23 7.46
C VAL A 83 -7.40 8.05 7.64
N GLY A 84 -8.50 7.53 7.12
CA GLY A 84 -9.79 8.20 7.17
C GLY A 84 -10.92 7.19 7.08
N VAL A 85 -12.08 7.65 6.66
CA VAL A 85 -13.28 6.81 6.66
C VAL A 85 -13.15 5.65 5.67
N ASN A 86 -12.61 5.90 4.49
CA ASN A 86 -12.57 4.93 3.42
C ASN A 86 -11.17 4.49 3.04
N THR A 87 -10.17 4.84 3.82
CA THR A 87 -8.80 4.46 3.52
C THR A 87 -8.01 4.28 4.81
N PRO A 88 -7.20 3.24 4.94
CA PRO A 88 -7.14 2.08 4.04
C PRO A 88 -8.36 1.18 4.21
N ARG A 89 -8.69 0.42 3.17
CA ARG A 89 -9.82 -0.51 3.27
C ARG A 89 -9.55 -1.77 2.48
N ILE A 90 -10.13 -2.86 2.95
CA ILE A 90 -10.09 -4.14 2.24
C ILE A 90 -11.04 -4.03 1.05
N VAL A 91 -10.58 -4.43 -0.13
CA VAL A 91 -11.39 -4.36 -1.34
C VAL A 91 -12.13 -5.65 -1.63
N GLU A 92 -11.77 -6.74 -0.96
CA GLU A 92 -12.39 -8.04 -1.14
C GLU A 92 -13.45 -8.27 -0.09
N SER A 93 -14.47 -9.05 -0.41
CA SER A 93 -15.43 -9.52 0.58
C SER A 93 -14.98 -10.86 1.14
N GLY A 94 -15.45 -11.19 2.33
CA GLY A 94 -15.20 -12.50 2.92
C GLY A 94 -13.85 -12.67 3.58
N VAL A 95 -13.09 -11.60 3.75
CA VAL A 95 -11.82 -11.68 4.46
C VAL A 95 -12.09 -11.85 5.95
N PRO A 96 -11.47 -12.86 6.61
CA PRO A 96 -11.66 -13.04 8.04
C PRO A 96 -11.26 -11.82 8.85
N PRO A 97 -11.94 -11.55 9.99
CA PRO A 97 -11.63 -10.34 10.76
C PRO A 97 -10.19 -10.23 11.24
N ASP A 98 -9.57 -11.34 11.63
CA ASP A 98 -8.17 -11.32 12.08
C ASP A 98 -7.22 -10.96 10.94
N VAL A 99 -7.46 -11.50 9.76
CA VAL A 99 -6.67 -11.18 8.56
C VAL A 99 -6.87 -9.72 8.20
N ARG A 100 -8.11 -9.25 8.22
CA ARG A 100 -8.42 -7.86 7.91
C ARG A 100 -7.69 -6.91 8.86
N ASP A 101 -7.80 -7.15 10.15
CA ASP A 101 -7.21 -6.25 11.14
C ASP A 101 -5.70 -6.23 11.04
N GLU A 102 -5.10 -7.39 10.84
CA GLU A 102 -3.65 -7.47 10.70
C GLU A 102 -3.17 -6.80 9.42
N ALA A 103 -3.87 -7.03 8.31
CA ALA A 103 -3.51 -6.40 7.05
C ALA A 103 -3.58 -4.87 7.15
N LEU A 104 -4.63 -4.35 7.78
CA LEU A 104 -4.77 -2.90 7.95
C LEU A 104 -3.69 -2.34 8.86
N ARG A 105 -3.33 -3.06 9.92
CA ARG A 105 -2.24 -2.65 10.80
C ARG A 105 -0.92 -2.54 10.04
N ILE A 106 -0.61 -3.56 9.24
CA ILE A 106 0.62 -3.58 8.46
C ILE A 106 0.66 -2.42 7.48
N ILE A 107 -0.45 -2.16 6.81
CA ILE A 107 -0.54 -1.04 5.87
C ILE A 107 -0.22 0.29 6.56
N LYS A 108 -0.70 0.47 7.77
CA LYS A 108 -0.51 1.74 8.50
C LYS A 108 0.89 1.88 9.09
N THR A 109 1.62 0.79 9.23
CA THR A 109 2.91 0.79 9.93
C THR A 109 4.10 0.47 9.04
N SER A 110 3.90 0.43 7.73
CA SER A 110 4.97 0.07 6.79
C SER A 110 5.71 1.27 6.20
N GLY A 111 5.44 2.45 6.69
CA GLY A 111 6.16 3.64 6.25
C GLY A 111 5.41 4.40 5.16
N SER A 112 6.15 4.89 4.18
CA SER A 112 5.60 5.72 3.12
C SER A 112 6.14 5.30 1.77
N ILE A 113 5.51 5.78 0.72
CA ILE A 113 6.01 5.62 -0.65
C ILE A 113 6.71 6.90 -1.07
N VAL A 114 7.49 6.82 -2.14
CA VAL A 114 7.99 8.02 -2.81
C VAL A 114 6.87 8.52 -3.72
N ASN A 115 6.41 9.72 -3.48
CA ASN A 115 5.36 10.35 -4.28
C ASN A 115 5.82 11.73 -4.69
N LYS A 116 6.17 11.87 -5.97
CA LYS A 116 6.63 13.13 -6.54
C LYS A 116 5.59 13.77 -7.45
N LYS A 117 4.39 13.21 -7.50
CA LYS A 117 3.33 13.78 -8.33
C LYS A 117 2.71 15.03 -7.70
N GLY A 118 2.87 15.22 -6.41
CA GLY A 118 2.31 16.36 -5.73
C GLY A 118 0.81 16.27 -5.49
N GLN A 119 0.25 15.08 -5.60
CA GLN A 119 -1.18 14.86 -5.38
C GLN A 119 -1.42 13.47 -4.80
N VAL A 120 -2.59 13.27 -4.26
CA VAL A 120 -2.99 11.99 -3.68
C VAL A 120 -2.99 10.91 -4.76
N VAL A 121 -2.46 9.73 -4.41
CA VAL A 121 -2.57 8.55 -5.28
C VAL A 121 -3.20 7.42 -4.49
N ALA A 122 -3.93 6.57 -5.20
CA ALA A 122 -4.55 5.38 -4.62
C ALA A 122 -3.92 4.13 -5.24
N LEU A 123 -3.50 3.21 -4.40
CA LEU A 123 -2.87 1.96 -4.83
C LEU A 123 -3.59 0.79 -4.18
N ALA A 124 -3.65 -0.31 -4.90
CA ALA A 124 -4.13 -1.59 -4.35
C ALA A 124 -2.92 -2.42 -3.95
N ILE A 125 -2.78 -2.66 -2.66
CA ILE A 125 -1.60 -3.29 -2.10
C ILE A 125 -1.93 -4.67 -1.57
N PRO A 126 -1.31 -5.73 -2.12
CA PRO A 126 -1.50 -7.08 -1.59
C PRO A 126 -0.74 -7.25 -0.29
N VAL A 127 -1.39 -7.82 0.70
CA VAL A 127 -0.78 -8.14 1.98
C VAL A 127 -0.91 -9.65 2.16
N VAL A 128 0.24 -10.32 2.27
CA VAL A 128 0.29 -11.77 2.47
C VAL A 128 0.84 -12.03 3.86
N LEU A 129 0.10 -12.78 4.66
CA LEU A 129 0.39 -12.99 6.06
C LEU A 129 0.83 -14.43 6.34
N GLY A 130 1.75 -14.58 7.27
CA GLY A 130 2.11 -15.88 7.80
C GLY A 130 2.85 -16.77 6.83
N GLN A 131 3.73 -16.21 6.06
CA GLN A 131 4.55 -16.98 5.11
C GLN A 131 5.64 -17.78 5.78
#